data_63fb29a2dffeaaee2810e218c79913e0
#
_entry.id   63fb29a2dffeaaee2810e218c79913e0
#
_cell.length_a   1.000
_cell.length_b   1.000
_cell.length_c   1.000
_cell.angle_alpha   90.00
_cell.angle_beta   90.00
_cell.angle_gamma   90.00
#
_symmetry.space_group_name_H-M   'P 1'
#
loop_
_entity.id
_entity.type
_entity.pdbx_description
1 polymer ?
#
loop_
_entity_poly.entity_id
_entity_poly.type
_entity_poly.pdbx_seq_one_letter_code
_entity_poly.pdbx_strand_id
1 'polypeptide(L)'
;MKLYVSLRTLASVSTLVVATSAFVSPGSVKVPSFSSSLSASDGEFDFDVAIIGCGVGGHGAALHSRGQGLSTAVFSGGDVGGTCVNRGCVPSKALLAASGRVRDMKDTAHLESLGIQVDAASVNYSREGIAAHAKNLANRVKGNLENSLIALGCEVVEGRGMLTANPQEVKDEATGKDVILAPGSIPFVPPGVTVDEKTVYTSDGALELGFVPEWVAIIGSGYIGLEFSDVYTALGSEVTFIEAMDTLMPTFDREIAKQAERLLIRDRPIDFRTGVFASEVTPGIPGVKPVTIKMIDAKTKEHVETLEVDAAMIATGRVPNTANMGLVERGIETNRGFVNVNGKMQVLSCPEAEGSVPELIPNLYCIGDANGKMMLAHAASAHGISAIENICGRSHEVNHNAIPAACFTHPEISMVGPTEEQAIEMAEKEGWTLGKSQGSFRANSKALAEGESAGMAKVLFNKETGNVVAVHIIGLHAADLIQECANAVAAGTTVQELSMIVHTHPTLSEVLDEAFKGAVGMSAH
;
A
#
# COMPACT_ATOMS: atom_id res chain seq x y z
N MET A 1 24.26 35.88 48.82
CA MET A 1 24.40 37.33 48.53
C MET A 1 23.58 37.61 47.29
N LYS A 2 22.42 38.24 47.47
CA LYS A 2 21.47 38.64 46.41
C LYS A 2 21.99 39.91 45.73
N LEU A 3 21.90 39.97 44.40
CA LEU A 3 21.82 41.26 43.70
C LEU A 3 20.81 41.17 42.56
N TYR A 4 19.72 41.89 42.75
CA TYR A 4 18.76 42.38 41.74
C TYR A 4 19.42 43.50 40.95
N VAL A 5 19.26 43.56 39.63
CA VAL A 5 19.24 44.82 38.88
C VAL A 5 18.17 44.82 37.79
N SER A 6 17.47 45.90 37.79
CA SER A 6 16.24 46.33 37.14
C SER A 6 16.34 46.56 35.64
N LEU A 7 15.18 46.42 34.97
CA LEU A 7 14.86 46.95 33.64
C LEU A 7 14.96 48.50 33.57
N ARG A 8 15.46 49.03 32.43
CA ARG A 8 14.91 50.21 31.75
C ARG A 8 15.40 50.29 30.29
N THR A 9 14.45 50.20 29.40
CA THR A 9 14.21 50.86 28.09
C THR A 9 15.23 51.87 27.57
N LEU A 10 15.65 51.68 26.30
CA LEU A 10 15.79 52.81 25.34
C LEU A 10 15.75 52.25 23.90
N ALA A 11 14.80 52.82 23.15
CA ALA A 11 14.63 52.61 21.72
C ALA A 11 15.66 53.42 20.93
N SER A 12 16.28 52.80 19.93
CA SER A 12 16.89 53.55 18.81
C SER A 12 16.62 52.82 17.50
N VAL A 13 15.87 53.48 16.64
CA VAL A 13 15.54 53.11 15.27
C VAL A 13 16.81 53.27 14.44
N SER A 14 17.29 52.14 13.88
CA SER A 14 18.29 52.17 12.81
C SER A 14 17.67 51.58 11.56
N THR A 15 17.41 52.45 10.59
CA THR A 15 16.92 52.13 9.25
C THR A 15 17.98 51.35 8.50
N LEU A 16 17.76 50.07 8.33
CA LEU A 16 18.58 49.22 7.47
C LEU A 16 17.96 49.22 6.06
N VAL A 17 18.64 49.89 5.13
CA VAL A 17 18.30 49.80 3.70
C VAL A 17 18.68 48.41 3.20
N VAL A 18 17.68 47.57 2.97
CA VAL A 18 17.87 46.28 2.29
C VAL A 18 17.77 46.55 0.79
N ALA A 19 18.88 46.32 0.10
CA ALA A 19 18.90 46.30 -1.36
C ALA A 19 18.03 45.14 -1.85
N THR A 20 16.93 45.44 -2.52
CA THR A 20 16.09 44.49 -3.19
C THR A 20 16.80 43.99 -4.45
N SER A 21 17.43 42.80 -4.37
CA SER A 21 17.76 42.04 -5.57
C SER A 21 16.46 41.55 -6.22
N ALA A 22 16.28 41.92 -7.49
CA ALA A 22 15.12 41.57 -8.28
C ALA A 22 15.00 40.04 -8.37
N PHE A 23 14.05 39.46 -7.64
CA PHE A 23 13.54 38.12 -7.93
C PHE A 23 12.75 38.23 -9.24
N VAL A 24 13.24 37.59 -10.28
CA VAL A 24 12.47 37.32 -11.48
C VAL A 24 11.29 36.44 -11.06
N SER A 25 10.09 37.02 -11.10
CA SER A 25 8.84 36.29 -10.88
C SER A 25 8.76 35.13 -11.89
N PRO A 26 8.56 33.86 -11.46
CA PRO A 26 8.16 32.83 -12.39
C PRO A 26 6.85 33.28 -13.04
N GLY A 27 6.78 33.20 -14.36
CA GLY A 27 5.58 33.57 -15.10
C GLY A 27 4.35 32.96 -14.45
N SER A 28 3.33 33.79 -14.24
CA SER A 28 2.06 33.35 -13.69
C SER A 28 1.51 32.21 -14.56
N VAL A 29 1.60 30.99 -14.05
CA VAL A 29 0.76 29.90 -14.54
C VAL A 29 -0.66 30.39 -14.29
N LYS A 30 -1.37 30.74 -15.37
CA LYS A 30 -2.79 30.99 -15.30
C LYS A 30 -3.44 29.72 -14.83
N VAL A 31 -3.76 29.64 -13.54
CA VAL A 31 -4.75 28.68 -13.05
C VAL A 31 -6.04 29.04 -13.81
N PRO A 32 -6.63 28.13 -14.58
CA PRO A 32 -7.88 28.39 -15.25
C PRO A 32 -8.89 28.83 -14.19
N SER A 33 -9.46 30.02 -14.33
CA SER A 33 -10.59 30.43 -13.51
C SER A 33 -11.74 29.46 -13.82
N PHE A 34 -12.09 28.60 -12.84
CA PHE A 34 -13.27 27.78 -12.94
C PHE A 34 -14.48 28.68 -13.06
N SER A 35 -15.00 28.84 -14.26
CA SER A 35 -16.36 29.31 -14.44
C SER A 35 -17.27 28.18 -13.95
N SER A 36 -18.11 28.45 -12.97
CA SER A 36 -19.13 27.55 -12.43
C SER A 36 -20.31 27.36 -13.40
N SER A 37 -20.03 27.10 -14.67
CA SER A 37 -21.01 26.52 -15.56
C SER A 37 -20.80 25.02 -15.48
N LEU A 38 -21.66 24.32 -14.71
CA LEU A 38 -21.96 22.93 -14.95
C LEU A 38 -22.17 22.80 -16.47
N SER A 39 -21.23 22.18 -17.19
CA SER A 39 -21.49 21.73 -18.55
C SER A 39 -22.56 20.66 -18.39
N ALA A 40 -23.82 21.00 -18.65
CA ALA A 40 -24.83 19.98 -18.85
C ALA A 40 -24.25 19.02 -19.91
N SER A 41 -24.34 17.71 -19.67
CA SER A 41 -24.18 16.69 -20.69
C SER A 41 -25.01 17.13 -21.91
N ASP A 42 -24.61 16.74 -23.12
CA ASP A 42 -25.34 17.10 -24.38
C ASP A 42 -26.79 16.61 -24.41
N GLY A 43 -27.41 16.32 -23.25
CA GLY A 43 -28.83 15.97 -23.07
C GLY A 43 -29.17 14.49 -23.28
N GLU A 44 -28.17 13.65 -23.62
CA GLU A 44 -28.37 12.20 -23.81
C GLU A 44 -28.08 11.41 -22.52
N PHE A 45 -27.19 11.93 -21.64
CA PHE A 45 -26.77 11.30 -20.37
C PHE A 45 -26.90 12.28 -19.21
N ASP A 46 -27.12 11.75 -17.99
CA ASP A 46 -27.16 12.56 -16.76
C ASP A 46 -25.77 13.08 -16.38
N PHE A 47 -24.70 12.28 -16.63
CA PHE A 47 -23.33 12.60 -16.31
C PHE A 47 -22.37 12.25 -17.44
N ASP A 48 -21.25 12.96 -17.53
CA ASP A 48 -20.13 12.59 -18.42
C ASP A 48 -19.47 11.32 -17.91
N VAL A 49 -19.31 11.16 -16.59
CA VAL A 49 -18.68 10.01 -15.96
C VAL A 49 -19.48 9.49 -14.78
N ALA A 50 -19.82 8.20 -14.79
CA ALA A 50 -20.38 7.47 -13.66
C ALA A 50 -19.32 6.52 -13.07
N ILE A 51 -19.05 6.64 -11.76
CA ILE A 51 -18.01 5.84 -11.07
C ILE A 51 -18.67 4.91 -10.07
N ILE A 52 -18.46 3.61 -10.20
CA ILE A 52 -19.00 2.59 -9.29
C ILE A 52 -17.96 2.20 -8.27
N GLY A 53 -18.11 2.67 -7.05
CA GLY A 53 -17.17 2.51 -5.93
C GLY A 53 -16.45 3.81 -5.57
N CYS A 54 -16.41 4.12 -4.28
CA CYS A 54 -15.83 5.35 -3.73
C CYS A 54 -14.61 5.07 -2.81
N GLY A 55 -13.86 4.00 -3.09
CA GLY A 55 -12.54 3.79 -2.51
C GLY A 55 -11.54 4.80 -3.07
N VAL A 56 -10.26 4.70 -2.67
CA VAL A 56 -9.21 5.66 -3.09
C VAL A 56 -9.09 5.77 -4.62
N GLY A 57 -9.32 4.69 -5.36
CA GLY A 57 -9.30 4.72 -6.83
C GLY A 57 -10.47 5.52 -7.40
N GLY A 58 -11.71 5.21 -6.99
CA GLY A 58 -12.91 5.93 -7.46
C GLY A 58 -12.92 7.39 -7.00
N HIS A 59 -12.51 7.66 -5.76
CA HIS A 59 -12.33 9.02 -5.26
C HIS A 59 -11.30 9.80 -6.10
N GLY A 60 -10.12 9.23 -6.36
CA GLY A 60 -9.09 9.85 -7.19
C GLY A 60 -9.57 10.12 -8.62
N ALA A 61 -10.29 9.17 -9.23
CA ALA A 61 -10.91 9.35 -10.53
C ALA A 61 -11.93 10.49 -10.52
N ALA A 62 -12.78 10.59 -9.49
CA ALA A 62 -13.78 11.65 -9.35
C ALA A 62 -13.15 13.04 -9.24
N LEU A 63 -12.12 13.19 -8.40
CA LEU A 63 -11.38 14.44 -8.26
C LEU A 63 -10.77 14.87 -9.60
N HIS A 64 -10.12 13.92 -10.30
CA HIS A 64 -9.48 14.21 -11.58
C HIS A 64 -10.53 14.53 -12.67
N SER A 65 -11.64 13.81 -12.71
CA SER A 65 -12.76 14.05 -13.62
C SER A 65 -13.32 15.47 -13.46
N ARG A 66 -13.61 15.89 -12.22
CA ARG A 66 -14.05 17.26 -11.93
C ARG A 66 -12.99 18.30 -12.28
N GLY A 67 -11.70 17.98 -12.04
CA GLY A 67 -10.58 18.80 -12.46
C GLY A 67 -10.49 19.03 -13.98
N GLN A 68 -11.02 18.09 -14.78
CA GLN A 68 -11.15 18.20 -16.24
C GLN A 68 -12.47 18.87 -16.69
N GLY A 69 -13.36 19.26 -15.76
CA GLY A 69 -14.62 19.91 -16.05
C GLY A 69 -15.78 18.95 -16.38
N LEU A 70 -15.58 17.63 -16.21
CA LEU A 70 -16.61 16.63 -16.50
C LEU A 70 -17.64 16.55 -15.37
N SER A 71 -18.94 16.45 -15.71
CA SER A 71 -20.00 16.14 -14.75
C SER A 71 -19.82 14.70 -14.25
N THR A 72 -19.87 14.48 -12.92
CA THR A 72 -19.44 13.21 -12.34
C THR A 72 -20.36 12.75 -11.21
N ALA A 73 -20.87 11.52 -11.33
CA ALA A 73 -21.56 10.81 -10.26
C ALA A 73 -20.66 9.69 -9.68
N VAL A 74 -20.72 9.49 -8.35
CA VAL A 74 -19.98 8.44 -7.64
C VAL A 74 -20.95 7.60 -6.82
N PHE A 75 -21.11 6.34 -7.16
CA PHE A 75 -21.91 5.37 -6.42
C PHE A 75 -21.08 4.77 -5.30
N SER A 76 -21.23 5.29 -4.09
CA SER A 76 -20.38 4.97 -2.95
C SER A 76 -20.70 3.64 -2.28
N GLY A 77 -21.92 3.16 -2.38
CA GLY A 77 -22.41 2.02 -1.59
C GLY A 77 -22.35 2.27 -0.07
N GLY A 78 -22.35 3.54 0.35
CA GLY A 78 -22.17 3.95 1.75
C GLY A 78 -20.72 3.84 2.27
N ASP A 79 -19.75 3.52 1.42
CA ASP A 79 -18.35 3.20 1.80
C ASP A 79 -17.33 4.19 1.18
N VAL A 80 -17.52 5.49 1.43
CA VAL A 80 -16.55 6.50 1.01
C VAL A 80 -15.19 6.23 1.69
N GLY A 81 -14.11 6.24 0.90
CA GLY A 81 -12.77 5.86 1.32
C GLY A 81 -12.42 4.39 1.13
N GLY A 82 -13.43 3.50 1.08
CA GLY A 82 -13.27 2.08 0.81
C GLY A 82 -12.34 1.36 1.77
N THR A 83 -11.75 0.26 1.31
CA THR A 83 -10.87 -0.58 2.12
C THR A 83 -9.70 0.20 2.74
N CYS A 84 -8.96 0.97 1.95
CA CYS A 84 -7.75 1.63 2.42
C CYS A 84 -8.01 2.57 3.60
N VAL A 85 -9.07 3.39 3.54
CA VAL A 85 -9.37 4.40 4.56
C VAL A 85 -10.09 3.79 5.75
N ASN A 86 -11.09 2.93 5.52
CA ASN A 86 -11.99 2.49 6.57
C ASN A 86 -11.52 1.24 7.33
N ARG A 87 -10.81 0.31 6.64
CA ARG A 87 -10.45 -1.01 7.18
C ARG A 87 -9.13 -1.59 6.63
N GLY A 88 -8.21 -0.73 6.18
CA GLY A 88 -6.92 -1.15 5.62
C GLY A 88 -5.79 -0.21 5.99
N CYS A 89 -5.19 0.44 4.98
CA CYS A 89 -3.95 1.20 5.12
C CYS A 89 -3.96 2.24 6.26
N VAL A 90 -5.00 3.07 6.35
CA VAL A 90 -5.05 4.15 7.34
C VAL A 90 -5.12 3.61 8.77
N PRO A 91 -6.11 2.76 9.14
CA PRO A 91 -6.18 2.25 10.50
C PRO A 91 -5.04 1.28 10.84
N SER A 92 -4.52 0.47 9.90
CA SER A 92 -3.40 -0.43 10.19
C SER A 92 -2.11 0.35 10.48
N LYS A 93 -1.84 1.46 9.78
CA LYS A 93 -0.67 2.31 10.07
C LYS A 93 -0.81 3.04 11.40
N ALA A 94 -2.03 3.37 11.82
CA ALA A 94 -2.27 3.89 13.18
C ALA A 94 -1.98 2.83 14.26
N LEU A 95 -2.35 1.55 14.01
CA LEU A 95 -1.99 0.45 14.90
C LEU A 95 -0.47 0.24 14.96
N LEU A 96 0.21 0.17 13.82
CA LEU A 96 1.66 0.01 13.73
C LEU A 96 2.40 1.15 14.43
N ALA A 97 1.95 2.40 14.23
CA ALA A 97 2.55 3.55 14.91
C ALA A 97 2.39 3.46 16.44
N ALA A 98 1.24 3.04 16.94
CA ALA A 98 0.99 2.90 18.37
C ALA A 98 1.76 1.72 18.97
N SER A 99 1.69 0.54 18.34
CA SER A 99 2.39 -0.66 18.80
C SER A 99 3.92 -0.50 18.71
N GLY A 100 4.41 0.18 17.67
CA GLY A 100 5.83 0.52 17.54
C GLY A 100 6.32 1.36 18.73
N ARG A 101 5.54 2.36 19.20
CA ARG A 101 5.89 3.12 20.40
C ARG A 101 5.94 2.25 21.66
N VAL A 102 5.06 1.26 21.78
CA VAL A 102 5.10 0.31 22.89
C VAL A 102 6.38 -0.54 22.82
N ARG A 103 6.71 -1.07 21.64
CA ARG A 103 7.95 -1.81 21.40
C ARG A 103 9.17 -0.98 21.79
N ASP A 104 9.30 0.24 21.23
CA ASP A 104 10.45 1.11 21.44
C ASP A 104 10.64 1.46 22.92
N MET A 105 9.55 1.72 23.66
CA MET A 105 9.61 1.98 25.10
C MET A 105 9.94 0.74 25.93
N LYS A 106 9.67 -0.46 25.44
CA LYS A 106 9.97 -1.73 26.15
C LYS A 106 11.33 -2.32 25.79
N ASP A 107 11.94 -1.89 24.71
CA ASP A 107 13.31 -2.29 24.33
C ASP A 107 14.35 -1.55 25.17
N THR A 108 14.47 -1.97 26.43
CA THR A 108 15.39 -1.35 27.39
C THR A 108 16.85 -1.47 26.97
N ALA A 109 17.22 -2.53 26.26
CA ALA A 109 18.59 -2.72 25.79
C ALA A 109 18.97 -1.66 24.72
N HIS A 110 18.07 -1.41 23.79
CA HIS A 110 18.25 -0.36 22.80
C HIS A 110 18.30 1.04 23.47
N LEU A 111 17.33 1.33 24.34
CA LEU A 111 17.29 2.62 25.06
C LEU A 111 18.54 2.86 25.92
N GLU A 112 19.03 1.85 26.64
CA GLU A 112 20.26 1.93 27.42
C GLU A 112 21.47 2.22 26.54
N SER A 113 21.54 1.66 25.33
CA SER A 113 22.61 1.94 24.36
C SER A 113 22.66 3.42 23.93
N LEU A 114 21.51 4.09 23.98
CA LEU A 114 21.35 5.53 23.71
C LEU A 114 21.48 6.38 24.99
N GLY A 115 21.74 5.77 26.17
CA GLY A 115 21.84 6.47 27.46
C GLY A 115 20.49 6.78 28.11
N ILE A 116 19.40 6.13 27.66
CA ILE A 116 18.04 6.34 28.17
C ILE A 116 17.66 5.16 29.08
N GLN A 117 17.12 5.46 30.28
CA GLN A 117 16.66 4.45 31.24
C GLN A 117 15.14 4.50 31.36
N VAL A 118 14.48 3.37 31.07
CA VAL A 118 13.04 3.18 31.21
C VAL A 118 12.76 1.89 31.98
N ASP A 119 11.83 1.95 32.93
CA ASP A 119 11.29 0.74 33.52
C ASP A 119 10.21 0.16 32.60
N ALA A 120 10.54 -0.90 31.87
CA ALA A 120 9.62 -1.57 30.96
C ALA A 120 8.30 -2.03 31.62
N ALA A 121 8.32 -2.35 32.93
CA ALA A 121 7.13 -2.76 33.68
C ALA A 121 6.17 -1.58 33.92
N SER A 122 6.65 -0.35 33.85
CA SER A 122 5.83 0.87 33.97
C SER A 122 5.12 1.27 32.68
N VAL A 123 5.51 0.68 31.53
CA VAL A 123 4.93 0.98 30.21
C VAL A 123 3.57 0.30 30.09
N ASN A 124 2.51 1.09 30.19
CA ASN A 124 1.13 0.62 30.07
C ASN A 124 0.51 1.12 28.78
N TYR A 125 -0.36 0.30 28.19
CA TYR A 125 -1.16 0.67 27.02
C TYR A 125 -2.58 0.08 27.14
N SER A 126 -3.52 0.65 26.39
CA SER A 126 -4.88 0.12 26.24
C SER A 126 -5.08 -0.33 24.80
N ARG A 127 -5.35 -1.61 24.58
CA ARG A 127 -5.68 -2.12 23.24
C ARG A 127 -6.93 -1.45 22.67
N GLU A 128 -7.94 -1.23 23.50
CA GLU A 128 -9.16 -0.50 23.12
C GLU A 128 -8.86 0.95 22.76
N GLY A 129 -7.96 1.62 23.52
CA GLY A 129 -7.50 2.97 23.22
C GLY A 129 -6.77 3.06 21.88
N ILE A 130 -5.92 2.07 21.57
CA ILE A 130 -5.22 1.97 20.28
C ILE A 130 -6.22 1.75 19.13
N ALA A 131 -7.20 0.84 19.29
CA ALA A 131 -8.25 0.61 18.31
C ALA A 131 -9.12 1.86 18.09
N ALA A 132 -9.49 2.55 19.16
CA ALA A 132 -10.25 3.80 19.10
C ALA A 132 -9.48 4.90 18.36
N HIS A 133 -8.16 5.01 18.58
CA HIS A 133 -7.29 5.94 17.85
C HIS A 133 -7.32 5.65 16.32
N ALA A 134 -7.15 4.39 15.93
CA ALA A 134 -7.20 3.98 14.53
C ALA A 134 -8.55 4.27 13.88
N LYS A 135 -9.65 3.95 14.57
CA LYS A 135 -11.02 4.21 14.12
C LYS A 135 -11.33 5.70 13.96
N ASN A 136 -10.92 6.52 14.94
CA ASN A 136 -11.10 7.97 14.89
C ASN A 136 -10.31 8.60 13.74
N LEU A 137 -9.10 8.11 13.46
CA LEU A 137 -8.31 8.56 12.32
C LEU A 137 -9.01 8.21 11.00
N ALA A 138 -9.47 6.96 10.84
CA ALA A 138 -10.20 6.51 9.66
C ALA A 138 -11.46 7.37 9.41
N ASN A 139 -12.27 7.60 10.44
CA ASN A 139 -13.47 8.44 10.35
C ASN A 139 -13.15 9.89 9.94
N ARG A 140 -12.08 10.46 10.48
CA ARG A 140 -11.65 11.82 10.10
C ARG A 140 -11.21 11.88 8.64
N VAL A 141 -10.43 10.90 8.17
CA VAL A 141 -10.00 10.84 6.77
C VAL A 141 -11.21 10.63 5.85
N LYS A 142 -12.12 9.70 6.20
CA LYS A 142 -13.38 9.49 5.47
C LYS A 142 -14.15 10.80 5.29
N GLY A 143 -14.39 11.54 6.38
CA GLY A 143 -15.11 12.81 6.33
C GLY A 143 -14.41 13.86 5.44
N ASN A 144 -13.07 13.89 5.44
CA ASN A 144 -12.32 14.78 4.55
C ASN A 144 -12.51 14.41 3.07
N LEU A 145 -12.55 13.10 2.74
CA LEU A 145 -12.80 12.65 1.38
C LEU A 145 -14.23 12.99 0.93
N GLU A 146 -15.24 12.78 1.77
CA GLU A 146 -16.63 13.16 1.50
C GLU A 146 -16.74 14.67 1.20
N ASN A 147 -16.15 15.50 2.08
CA ASN A 147 -16.15 16.95 1.92
C ASN A 147 -15.46 17.39 0.61
N SER A 148 -14.39 16.72 0.19
CA SER A 148 -13.68 17.05 -1.05
C SER A 148 -14.52 16.76 -2.30
N LEU A 149 -15.29 15.67 -2.32
CA LEU A 149 -16.21 15.35 -3.41
C LEU A 149 -17.33 16.39 -3.52
N ILE A 150 -17.94 16.75 -2.38
CA ILE A 150 -19.01 17.76 -2.31
C ILE A 150 -18.49 19.13 -2.77
N ALA A 151 -17.31 19.54 -2.27
CA ALA A 151 -16.71 20.83 -2.61
C ALA A 151 -16.40 20.98 -4.11
N LEU A 152 -16.11 19.86 -4.80
CA LEU A 152 -15.88 19.85 -6.25
C LEU A 152 -17.17 19.64 -7.05
N GLY A 153 -18.32 19.48 -6.40
CA GLY A 153 -19.62 19.31 -7.05
C GLY A 153 -19.78 17.92 -7.70
N CYS A 154 -19.19 16.88 -7.11
CA CYS A 154 -19.54 15.50 -7.46
C CYS A 154 -20.92 15.17 -6.90
N GLU A 155 -21.74 14.46 -7.66
CA GLU A 155 -22.94 13.81 -7.14
C GLU A 155 -22.52 12.52 -6.43
N VAL A 156 -22.77 12.42 -5.13
CA VAL A 156 -22.46 11.21 -4.35
C VAL A 156 -23.73 10.44 -4.05
N VAL A 157 -23.88 9.30 -4.73
CA VAL A 157 -25.01 8.40 -4.56
C VAL A 157 -24.65 7.34 -3.52
N GLU A 158 -25.43 7.21 -2.45
CA GLU A 158 -25.18 6.20 -1.39
C GLU A 158 -25.45 4.76 -1.86
N GLY A 159 -26.27 4.59 -2.93
CA GLY A 159 -26.62 3.31 -3.52
C GLY A 159 -25.39 2.54 -4.05
N ARG A 160 -25.52 1.22 -4.13
CA ARG A 160 -24.55 0.36 -4.80
C ARG A 160 -24.79 0.38 -6.30
N GLY A 161 -23.94 1.06 -7.05
CA GLY A 161 -23.97 1.06 -8.50
C GLY A 161 -23.75 -0.35 -9.07
N MET A 162 -24.48 -0.69 -10.12
CA MET A 162 -24.35 -1.95 -10.87
C MET A 162 -24.53 -1.64 -12.38
N LEU A 163 -23.82 -2.36 -13.22
CA LEU A 163 -24.05 -2.30 -14.66
C LEU A 163 -25.42 -2.92 -15.00
N THR A 164 -26.09 -2.34 -15.98
CA THR A 164 -27.31 -2.92 -16.59
C THR A 164 -26.96 -3.48 -17.96
N ALA A 165 -27.94 -4.08 -18.64
CA ALA A 165 -27.78 -4.50 -20.03
C ALA A 165 -27.55 -3.31 -20.99
N ASN A 166 -27.98 -2.10 -20.61
CA ASN A 166 -27.67 -0.87 -21.34
C ASN A 166 -26.24 -0.41 -21.04
N PRO A 167 -25.39 -0.20 -22.04
CA PRO A 167 -23.98 0.14 -21.90
C PRO A 167 -23.64 1.30 -20.96
N GLN A 168 -24.46 2.27 -20.84
CA GLN A 168 -24.21 3.55 -20.20
C GLN A 168 -25.12 3.81 -18.99
N GLU A 169 -25.93 2.81 -18.61
CA GLU A 169 -26.82 2.89 -17.47
C GLU A 169 -26.25 2.18 -16.25
N VAL A 170 -26.27 2.85 -15.12
CA VAL A 170 -25.96 2.30 -13.81
C VAL A 170 -27.25 2.16 -13.05
N LYS A 171 -27.53 0.98 -12.47
CA LYS A 171 -28.72 0.74 -11.69
C LYS A 171 -28.79 1.73 -10.52
N ASP A 172 -29.97 2.25 -10.27
CA ASP A 172 -30.42 3.35 -9.43
C ASP A 172 -30.59 4.68 -10.21
N GLU A 173 -30.91 4.55 -11.53
CA GLU A 173 -31.46 5.60 -12.38
C GLU A 173 -30.50 6.71 -12.83
N ALA A 174 -29.18 6.48 -12.87
CA ALA A 174 -28.24 7.43 -13.47
C ALA A 174 -27.60 6.85 -14.74
N THR A 175 -27.46 7.69 -15.77
CA THR A 175 -26.76 7.36 -16.99
C THR A 175 -25.45 8.15 -17.07
N GLY A 176 -24.36 7.47 -17.44
CA GLY A 176 -23.06 8.09 -17.68
C GLY A 176 -22.57 7.82 -19.09
N LYS A 177 -22.04 8.83 -19.77
CA LYS A 177 -21.42 8.65 -21.08
C LYS A 177 -20.28 7.64 -21.02
N ASP A 178 -19.45 7.74 -19.98
CA ASP A 178 -18.40 6.76 -19.65
C ASP A 178 -18.62 6.21 -18.24
N VAL A 179 -18.33 4.92 -18.01
CA VAL A 179 -18.50 4.24 -16.72
C VAL A 179 -17.16 3.70 -16.25
N ILE A 180 -16.84 3.94 -14.97
CA ILE A 180 -15.63 3.43 -14.32
C ILE A 180 -16.00 2.47 -13.20
N LEU A 181 -15.57 1.22 -13.30
CA LEU A 181 -15.67 0.21 -12.24
C LEU A 181 -14.50 0.35 -11.26
N ALA A 182 -14.81 0.64 -10.01
CA ALA A 182 -13.84 0.79 -8.93
C ALA A 182 -14.27 0.05 -7.64
N PRO A 183 -14.81 -1.20 -7.73
CA PRO A 183 -15.41 -1.87 -6.58
C PRO A 183 -14.40 -2.37 -5.54
N GLY A 184 -13.10 -2.33 -5.85
CA GLY A 184 -12.03 -2.79 -4.98
C GLY A 184 -11.99 -4.30 -4.78
N SER A 185 -11.57 -4.73 -3.60
CA SER A 185 -11.40 -6.13 -3.21
C SER A 185 -11.92 -6.40 -1.79
N ILE A 186 -12.11 -7.68 -1.48
CA ILE A 186 -12.46 -8.20 -0.16
C ILE A 186 -11.43 -9.23 0.30
N PRO A 187 -11.26 -9.48 1.62
CA PRO A 187 -10.40 -10.56 2.09
C PRO A 187 -10.80 -11.92 1.51
N PHE A 188 -9.82 -12.70 1.12
CA PHE A 188 -10.05 -14.08 0.71
C PHE A 188 -10.07 -14.98 1.96
N VAL A 189 -11.16 -15.70 2.15
CA VAL A 189 -11.30 -16.71 3.18
C VAL A 189 -11.26 -18.09 2.52
N PRO A 190 -10.24 -18.94 2.82
CA PRO A 190 -10.14 -20.26 2.22
C PRO A 190 -11.32 -21.16 2.61
N PRO A 191 -11.70 -22.12 1.76
CA PRO A 191 -12.68 -23.16 2.12
C PRO A 191 -12.28 -23.90 3.40
N GLY A 192 -13.25 -24.19 4.28
CA GLY A 192 -13.01 -24.86 5.57
C GLY A 192 -12.68 -23.92 6.73
N VAL A 193 -12.51 -22.61 6.46
CA VAL A 193 -12.29 -21.59 7.49
C VAL A 193 -13.61 -20.92 7.85
N THR A 194 -13.93 -20.94 9.14
CA THR A 194 -15.08 -20.22 9.69
C THR A 194 -14.61 -18.94 10.36
N VAL A 195 -15.01 -17.80 9.84
CA VAL A 195 -14.68 -16.46 10.36
C VAL A 195 -15.87 -15.96 11.22
N ASP A 196 -15.58 -15.54 12.45
CA ASP A 196 -16.56 -14.95 13.39
C ASP A 196 -16.27 -13.47 13.69
N GLU A 197 -15.17 -12.93 13.16
CA GLU A 197 -14.61 -11.59 13.40
C GLU A 197 -14.40 -11.28 14.91
N LYS A 198 -14.14 -12.34 15.71
CA LYS A 198 -13.87 -12.25 17.16
C LYS A 198 -12.64 -13.04 17.55
N THR A 199 -12.62 -14.34 17.27
CA THR A 199 -11.50 -15.25 17.54
C THR A 199 -10.85 -15.74 16.26
N VAL A 200 -11.61 -15.88 15.18
CA VAL A 200 -11.13 -16.08 13.82
C VAL A 200 -11.58 -14.89 12.99
N TYR A 201 -10.64 -14.08 12.54
CA TYR A 201 -10.94 -12.80 11.91
C TYR A 201 -10.05 -12.55 10.68
N THR A 202 -10.54 -11.67 9.82
CA THR A 202 -9.78 -11.12 8.70
C THR A 202 -9.00 -9.88 9.12
N SER A 203 -8.36 -9.20 8.16
CA SER A 203 -7.74 -7.88 8.43
C SER A 203 -8.73 -6.85 8.98
N ASP A 204 -10.01 -6.99 8.65
CA ASP A 204 -11.05 -6.05 9.06
C ASP A 204 -11.34 -6.20 10.57
N GLY A 205 -11.56 -7.43 11.06
CA GLY A 205 -11.74 -7.70 12.49
C GLY A 205 -10.48 -7.45 13.33
N ALA A 206 -9.30 -7.69 12.77
CA ALA A 206 -8.03 -7.42 13.46
C ALA A 206 -7.88 -5.96 13.91
N LEU A 207 -8.45 -5.01 13.18
CA LEU A 207 -8.42 -3.58 13.51
C LEU A 207 -9.26 -3.25 14.74
N GLU A 208 -10.38 -3.95 14.92
CA GLU A 208 -11.37 -3.69 15.98
C GLU A 208 -11.22 -4.59 17.22
N LEU A 209 -10.27 -5.54 17.19
CA LEU A 209 -10.06 -6.49 18.27
C LEU A 209 -9.82 -5.77 19.62
N GLY A 210 -10.68 -6.00 20.60
CA GLY A 210 -10.65 -5.34 21.90
C GLY A 210 -9.67 -5.95 22.91
N PHE A 211 -8.99 -7.05 22.56
CA PHE A 211 -8.00 -7.72 23.42
C PHE A 211 -6.71 -8.03 22.64
N VAL A 212 -5.65 -8.31 23.36
CA VAL A 212 -4.40 -8.84 22.80
C VAL A 212 -4.40 -10.33 23.08
N PRO A 213 -4.42 -11.21 22.04
CA PRO A 213 -4.29 -12.66 22.26
C PRO A 213 -2.90 -12.97 22.82
N GLU A 214 -2.76 -13.92 23.73
CA GLU A 214 -1.45 -14.37 24.18
C GLU A 214 -0.73 -15.11 23.03
N TRP A 215 -1.49 -15.95 22.30
CA TRP A 215 -0.97 -16.67 21.15
C TRP A 215 -1.92 -16.55 19.95
N VAL A 216 -1.41 -16.04 18.82
CA VAL A 216 -2.18 -15.85 17.59
C VAL A 216 -1.55 -16.61 16.42
N ALA A 217 -2.37 -17.34 15.67
CA ALA A 217 -1.96 -17.91 14.39
C ALA A 217 -2.29 -16.93 13.26
N ILE A 218 -1.33 -16.65 12.37
CA ILE A 218 -1.52 -15.83 11.17
C ILE A 218 -1.41 -16.72 9.95
N ILE A 219 -2.50 -16.87 9.19
CA ILE A 219 -2.58 -17.72 8.01
C ILE A 219 -2.26 -16.86 6.79
N GLY A 220 -1.04 -17.06 6.24
CA GLY A 220 -0.46 -16.27 5.16
C GLY A 220 0.62 -15.29 5.63
N SER A 221 1.80 -15.33 4.99
CA SER A 221 2.99 -14.52 5.31
C SER A 221 3.22 -13.36 4.34
N GLY A 222 2.15 -12.84 3.70
CA GLY A 222 2.22 -11.64 2.85
C GLY A 222 2.29 -10.35 3.67
N TYR A 223 2.20 -9.19 2.98
CA TYR A 223 2.28 -7.84 3.58
C TYR A 223 1.39 -7.68 4.83
N ILE A 224 0.12 -8.07 4.72
CA ILE A 224 -0.86 -7.93 5.81
C ILE A 224 -0.45 -8.79 7.01
N GLY A 225 -0.12 -10.06 6.76
CA GLY A 225 0.31 -10.98 7.83
C GLY A 225 1.55 -10.47 8.57
N LEU A 226 2.55 -9.96 7.85
CA LEU A 226 3.78 -9.40 8.42
C LEU A 226 3.49 -8.13 9.26
N GLU A 227 2.70 -7.20 8.75
CA GLU A 227 2.35 -5.98 9.49
C GLU A 227 1.61 -6.30 10.79
N PHE A 228 0.65 -7.23 10.76
CA PHE A 228 -0.04 -7.62 11.97
C PHE A 228 0.83 -8.46 12.92
N SER A 229 1.78 -9.26 12.42
CA SER A 229 2.75 -9.93 13.30
C SER A 229 3.62 -8.91 14.05
N ASP A 230 3.98 -7.80 13.41
CA ASP A 230 4.70 -6.70 14.06
C ASP A 230 3.85 -6.04 15.15
N VAL A 231 2.55 -5.78 14.88
CA VAL A 231 1.60 -5.25 15.88
C VAL A 231 1.46 -6.20 17.07
N TYR A 232 1.20 -7.49 16.83
CA TYR A 232 0.95 -8.45 17.90
C TYR A 232 2.19 -8.68 18.77
N THR A 233 3.36 -8.90 18.17
CA THR A 233 4.61 -9.10 18.93
C THR A 233 5.00 -7.85 19.71
N ALA A 234 4.83 -6.66 19.15
CA ALA A 234 5.06 -5.40 19.86
C ALA A 234 4.14 -5.22 21.09
N LEU A 235 2.93 -5.78 21.04
CA LEU A 235 1.97 -5.77 22.14
C LEU A 235 2.12 -6.97 23.10
N GLY A 236 3.02 -7.93 22.81
CA GLY A 236 3.37 -9.01 23.71
C GLY A 236 2.77 -10.38 23.38
N SER A 237 2.17 -10.54 22.18
CA SER A 237 1.68 -11.84 21.71
C SER A 237 2.81 -12.73 21.20
N GLU A 238 2.66 -14.04 21.35
CA GLU A 238 3.34 -15.03 20.51
C GLU A 238 2.61 -15.19 19.18
N VAL A 239 3.34 -15.40 18.09
CA VAL A 239 2.78 -15.54 16.74
C VAL A 239 3.21 -16.87 16.12
N THR A 240 2.29 -17.55 15.42
CA THR A 240 2.63 -18.67 14.55
C THR A 240 2.13 -18.39 13.13
N PHE A 241 3.06 -18.28 12.17
CA PHE A 241 2.68 -18.25 10.76
C PHE A 241 2.35 -19.63 10.22
N ILE A 242 1.28 -19.70 9.43
CA ILE A 242 0.89 -20.86 8.65
C ILE A 242 0.92 -20.46 7.16
N GLU A 243 1.86 -21.02 6.40
CA GLU A 243 2.12 -20.63 5.02
C GLU A 243 2.02 -21.84 4.09
N ALA A 244 1.27 -21.69 3.01
CA ALA A 244 1.05 -22.74 2.03
C ALA A 244 2.28 -23.03 1.15
N MET A 245 3.09 -22.01 0.93
CA MET A 245 4.32 -22.12 0.16
C MET A 245 5.46 -22.72 0.99
N ASP A 246 6.49 -23.24 0.32
CA ASP A 246 7.64 -23.85 1.00
C ASP A 246 8.52 -22.83 1.75
N THR A 247 8.30 -21.52 1.53
CA THR A 247 9.05 -20.41 2.17
C THR A 247 8.10 -19.31 2.63
N LEU A 248 8.49 -18.58 3.68
CA LEU A 248 7.82 -17.34 4.08
C LEU A 248 8.02 -16.25 3.03
N MET A 249 7.08 -15.31 2.98
CA MET A 249 7.16 -14.13 2.11
C MET A 249 7.39 -14.47 0.61
N PRO A 250 6.60 -15.37 0.02
CA PRO A 250 6.87 -15.91 -1.31
C PRO A 250 6.79 -14.88 -2.45
N THR A 251 6.19 -13.71 -2.20
CA THR A 251 6.04 -12.64 -3.20
C THR A 251 7.15 -11.58 -3.14
N PHE A 252 8.04 -11.66 -2.16
CA PHE A 252 9.17 -10.74 -2.03
C PHE A 252 10.40 -11.23 -2.79
N ASP A 253 11.30 -10.32 -3.14
CA ASP A 253 12.62 -10.71 -3.61
C ASP A 253 13.29 -11.65 -2.60
N ARG A 254 13.87 -12.75 -3.10
CA ARG A 254 14.38 -13.85 -2.26
C ARG A 254 15.47 -13.41 -1.27
N GLU A 255 16.32 -12.47 -1.65
CA GLU A 255 17.39 -11.97 -0.80
C GLU A 255 16.82 -11.09 0.32
N ILE A 256 15.84 -10.25 -0.02
CA ILE A 256 15.08 -9.45 0.94
C ILE A 256 14.27 -10.36 1.88
N ALA A 257 13.58 -11.38 1.36
CA ALA A 257 12.81 -12.32 2.17
C ALA A 257 13.70 -13.04 3.22
N LYS A 258 14.93 -13.44 2.85
CA LYS A 258 15.90 -14.03 3.79
C LYS A 258 16.33 -13.04 4.88
N GLN A 259 16.54 -11.77 4.53
CA GLN A 259 16.87 -10.75 5.53
C GLN A 259 15.66 -10.47 6.43
N ALA A 260 14.46 -10.39 5.85
CA ALA A 260 13.21 -10.21 6.59
C ALA A 260 12.94 -11.38 7.56
N GLU A 261 13.14 -12.63 7.12
CA GLU A 261 13.02 -13.79 8.01
C GLU A 261 13.95 -13.65 9.23
N ARG A 262 15.20 -13.24 9.02
CA ARG A 262 16.14 -13.03 10.11
C ARG A 262 15.70 -11.90 11.04
N LEU A 263 15.31 -10.74 10.50
CA LEU A 263 15.07 -9.51 11.28
C LEU A 263 13.66 -9.44 11.88
N LEU A 264 12.67 -10.03 11.20
CA LEU A 264 11.27 -9.93 11.57
C LEU A 264 10.70 -11.19 12.23
N ILE A 265 11.34 -12.34 12.05
CA ILE A 265 10.80 -13.62 12.52
C ILE A 265 11.68 -14.22 13.61
N ARG A 266 12.98 -14.48 13.30
CA ARG A 266 13.87 -15.27 14.19
C ARG A 266 14.22 -14.58 15.51
N ASP A 267 14.27 -13.25 15.51
CA ASP A 267 14.64 -12.47 16.71
C ASP A 267 13.39 -12.07 17.54
N ARG A 268 12.20 -12.63 17.19
CA ARG A 268 10.92 -12.33 17.84
C ARG A 268 10.23 -13.61 18.33
N PRO A 269 9.21 -13.52 19.18
CA PRO A 269 8.41 -14.68 19.59
C PRO A 269 7.48 -15.13 18.45
N ILE A 270 8.08 -15.54 17.32
CA ILE A 270 7.37 -15.98 16.11
C ILE A 270 7.87 -17.36 15.70
N ASP A 271 6.95 -18.31 15.63
CA ASP A 271 7.13 -19.62 15.02
C ASP A 271 6.45 -19.67 13.65
N PHE A 272 6.74 -20.67 12.83
CA PHE A 272 6.12 -20.81 11.52
C PHE A 272 6.02 -22.26 11.05
N ARG A 273 5.01 -22.52 10.21
CA ARG A 273 4.79 -23.76 9.47
C ARG A 273 4.67 -23.40 8.00
N THR A 274 5.57 -23.89 7.17
CA THR A 274 5.57 -23.72 5.70
C THR A 274 5.21 -25.02 4.99
N GLY A 275 4.73 -24.94 3.75
CA GLY A 275 4.28 -26.08 2.98
C GLY A 275 3.01 -26.74 3.54
N VAL A 276 2.19 -26.00 4.28
CA VAL A 276 0.96 -26.51 4.92
C VAL A 276 -0.24 -25.61 4.66
N PHE A 277 -1.42 -26.20 4.54
CA PHE A 277 -2.69 -25.49 4.51
C PHE A 277 -3.40 -25.59 5.84
N ALA A 278 -4.00 -24.50 6.31
CA ALA A 278 -5.05 -24.54 7.32
C ALA A 278 -6.34 -25.07 6.67
N SER A 279 -6.57 -26.38 6.75
CA SER A 279 -7.69 -27.06 6.09
C SER A 279 -9.03 -26.86 6.79
N GLU A 280 -8.99 -26.64 8.09
CA GLU A 280 -10.17 -26.33 8.92
C GLU A 280 -9.75 -25.36 10.02
N VAL A 281 -10.51 -24.29 10.18
CA VAL A 281 -10.33 -23.34 11.28
C VAL A 281 -11.68 -23.12 11.95
N THR A 282 -11.75 -23.53 13.22
CA THR A 282 -12.99 -23.47 14.03
C THR A 282 -12.83 -22.39 15.10
N PRO A 283 -13.76 -21.42 15.19
CA PRO A 283 -13.73 -20.40 16.20
C PRO A 283 -13.77 -20.94 17.64
N GLY A 284 -13.08 -20.21 18.52
CA GLY A 284 -13.08 -20.44 19.95
C GLY A 284 -14.11 -19.58 20.69
N ILE A 285 -13.86 -19.42 21.99
CA ILE A 285 -14.54 -18.45 22.87
C ILE A 285 -13.44 -17.81 23.71
N PRO A 286 -13.24 -16.51 23.67
CA PRO A 286 -12.15 -15.84 24.37
C PRO A 286 -12.05 -16.24 25.85
N GLY A 287 -10.88 -16.72 26.27
CA GLY A 287 -10.63 -17.16 27.66
C GLY A 287 -11.35 -18.44 28.10
N VAL A 288 -12.11 -19.12 27.21
CA VAL A 288 -12.91 -20.32 27.57
C VAL A 288 -12.59 -21.52 26.67
N LYS A 289 -12.53 -21.29 25.36
CA LYS A 289 -12.28 -22.34 24.38
C LYS A 289 -11.31 -21.83 23.31
N PRO A 290 -10.20 -22.54 23.02
CA PRO A 290 -9.27 -22.14 21.99
C PRO A 290 -9.88 -22.19 20.59
N VAL A 291 -9.28 -21.45 19.65
CA VAL A 291 -9.44 -21.65 18.21
C VAL A 291 -8.68 -22.91 17.83
N THR A 292 -9.31 -23.79 17.07
CA THR A 292 -8.68 -25.03 16.60
C THR A 292 -8.37 -24.91 15.11
N ILE A 293 -7.11 -25.19 14.75
CA ILE A 293 -6.61 -25.11 13.36
C ILE A 293 -6.06 -26.48 12.98
N LYS A 294 -6.69 -27.15 12.01
CA LYS A 294 -6.16 -28.40 11.42
C LYS A 294 -5.31 -28.08 10.21
N MET A 295 -4.08 -28.54 10.21
CA MET A 295 -3.13 -28.35 9.12
C MET A 295 -2.90 -29.63 8.35
N ILE A 296 -2.84 -29.51 7.04
CA ILE A 296 -2.50 -30.58 6.09
C ILE A 296 -1.31 -30.17 5.25
N ASP A 297 -0.49 -31.13 4.86
CA ASP A 297 0.60 -30.93 3.92
C ASP A 297 0.07 -30.37 2.58
N ALA A 298 0.71 -29.34 2.05
CA ALA A 298 0.26 -28.67 0.85
C ALA A 298 0.29 -29.55 -0.41
N LYS A 299 1.17 -30.57 -0.45
CA LYS A 299 1.38 -31.48 -1.59
C LYS A 299 0.61 -32.80 -1.41
N THR A 300 0.80 -33.47 -0.27
CA THR A 300 0.20 -34.82 -0.03
C THR A 300 -1.23 -34.76 0.47
N LYS A 301 -1.66 -33.60 1.04
CA LYS A 301 -2.97 -33.40 1.69
C LYS A 301 -3.18 -34.28 2.95
N GLU A 302 -2.13 -34.87 3.47
CA GLU A 302 -2.18 -35.63 4.73
C GLU A 302 -2.19 -34.68 5.93
N HIS A 303 -2.82 -35.07 7.02
CA HIS A 303 -2.82 -34.31 8.26
C HIS A 303 -1.41 -34.22 8.84
N VAL A 304 -0.99 -32.99 9.19
CA VAL A 304 0.32 -32.70 9.77
C VAL A 304 0.22 -32.43 11.26
N GLU A 305 -0.61 -31.46 11.64
CA GLU A 305 -0.71 -30.96 13.01
C GLU A 305 -2.10 -30.35 13.26
N THR A 306 -2.53 -30.36 14.50
CA THR A 306 -3.66 -29.56 14.96
C THR A 306 -3.16 -28.58 16.01
N LEU A 307 -3.34 -27.29 15.76
CA LEU A 307 -2.92 -26.20 16.64
C LEU A 307 -4.12 -25.64 17.39
N GLU A 308 -3.94 -25.33 18.68
CA GLU A 308 -4.93 -24.66 19.52
C GLU A 308 -4.33 -23.33 19.99
N VAL A 309 -4.98 -22.20 19.61
CA VAL A 309 -4.51 -20.84 19.86
C VAL A 309 -5.64 -19.96 20.38
N ASP A 310 -5.33 -18.78 20.93
CA ASP A 310 -6.36 -17.84 21.41
C ASP A 310 -7.11 -17.17 20.28
N ALA A 311 -6.42 -16.94 19.16
CA ALA A 311 -6.99 -16.28 18.01
C ALA A 311 -6.31 -16.72 16.68
N ALA A 312 -7.02 -16.60 15.57
CA ALA A 312 -6.48 -16.81 14.23
C ALA A 312 -6.83 -15.67 13.30
N MET A 313 -5.81 -15.13 12.61
CA MET A 313 -5.97 -14.10 11.59
C MET A 313 -5.84 -14.70 10.19
N ILE A 314 -6.81 -14.43 9.33
CA ILE A 314 -6.80 -14.84 7.93
C ILE A 314 -6.16 -13.75 7.08
N ALA A 315 -4.95 -14.00 6.61
CA ALA A 315 -4.15 -13.07 5.80
C ALA A 315 -3.74 -13.69 4.44
N THR A 316 -4.62 -14.54 3.88
CA THR A 316 -4.38 -15.37 2.68
C THR A 316 -4.53 -14.61 1.35
N GLY A 317 -4.64 -13.29 1.41
CA GLY A 317 -4.78 -12.42 0.25
C GLY A 317 -6.18 -11.84 0.09
N ARG A 318 -6.44 -11.29 -1.08
CA ARG A 318 -7.70 -10.58 -1.40
C ARG A 318 -8.23 -11.02 -2.75
N VAL A 319 -9.54 -10.96 -2.92
CA VAL A 319 -10.23 -11.25 -4.18
C VAL A 319 -11.03 -10.03 -4.63
N PRO A 320 -11.24 -9.84 -5.94
CA PRO A 320 -11.99 -8.68 -6.46
C PRO A 320 -13.44 -8.69 -5.99
N ASN A 321 -13.97 -7.51 -5.66
CA ASN A 321 -15.36 -7.34 -5.23
C ASN A 321 -16.30 -7.12 -6.42
N THR A 322 -16.25 -8.02 -7.41
CA THR A 322 -16.96 -7.91 -8.69
C THR A 322 -18.24 -8.75 -8.77
N ALA A 323 -18.57 -9.48 -7.73
CA ALA A 323 -19.79 -10.27 -7.68
C ALA A 323 -21.05 -9.39 -7.76
N ASN A 324 -22.02 -9.80 -8.56
CA ASN A 324 -23.30 -9.11 -8.74
C ASN A 324 -23.17 -7.64 -9.24
N MET A 325 -22.18 -7.38 -10.10
CA MET A 325 -21.99 -6.06 -10.68
C MET A 325 -22.56 -5.89 -12.10
N GLY A 326 -23.30 -6.87 -12.61
CA GLY A 326 -23.86 -6.82 -13.96
C GLY A 326 -22.84 -7.11 -15.07
N LEU A 327 -21.70 -7.73 -14.74
CA LEU A 327 -20.66 -8.05 -15.72
C LEU A 327 -21.12 -9.07 -16.75
N VAL A 328 -21.80 -10.12 -16.29
CA VAL A 328 -22.33 -11.20 -17.14
C VAL A 328 -23.36 -10.68 -18.13
N GLU A 329 -24.26 -9.81 -17.68
CA GLU A 329 -25.30 -9.14 -18.49
C GLU A 329 -24.69 -8.26 -19.59
N ARG A 330 -23.41 -7.86 -19.39
CA ARG A 330 -22.61 -7.08 -20.35
C ARG A 330 -21.69 -7.93 -21.22
N GLY A 331 -21.76 -9.26 -21.11
CA GLY A 331 -20.87 -10.16 -21.84
C GLY A 331 -19.39 -10.05 -21.43
N ILE A 332 -19.11 -9.60 -20.21
CA ILE A 332 -17.76 -9.45 -19.68
C ILE A 332 -17.38 -10.70 -18.91
N GLU A 333 -16.39 -11.42 -19.41
CA GLU A 333 -15.80 -12.56 -18.73
C GLU A 333 -14.69 -12.10 -17.79
N THR A 334 -14.60 -12.73 -16.61
CA THR A 334 -13.59 -12.41 -15.61
C THR A 334 -12.62 -13.58 -15.42
N ASN A 335 -11.37 -13.28 -15.09
CA ASN A 335 -10.39 -14.28 -14.65
C ASN A 335 -10.37 -14.33 -13.12
N ARG A 336 -10.95 -15.36 -12.52
CA ARG A 336 -11.09 -15.51 -11.06
C ARG A 336 -11.75 -14.28 -10.41
N GLY A 337 -12.69 -13.66 -11.09
CA GLY A 337 -13.38 -12.44 -10.68
C GLY A 337 -12.67 -11.14 -11.08
N PHE A 338 -11.43 -11.15 -11.52
CA PHE A 338 -10.75 -9.95 -12.02
C PHE A 338 -11.25 -9.56 -13.41
N VAL A 339 -11.52 -8.26 -13.57
CA VAL A 339 -11.94 -7.66 -14.86
C VAL A 339 -10.70 -7.38 -15.69
N ASN A 340 -10.63 -7.97 -16.89
CA ASN A 340 -9.50 -7.76 -17.77
C ASN A 340 -9.52 -6.35 -18.40
N VAL A 341 -8.36 -5.68 -18.41
CA VAL A 341 -8.20 -4.33 -18.97
C VAL A 341 -6.92 -4.21 -19.79
N ASN A 342 -6.95 -3.32 -20.80
CA ASN A 342 -5.76 -2.93 -21.51
C ASN A 342 -4.89 -1.93 -20.69
N GLY A 343 -3.77 -1.43 -21.27
CA GLY A 343 -2.88 -0.45 -20.62
C GLY A 343 -3.56 0.89 -20.27
N LYS A 344 -4.68 1.19 -20.92
CA LYS A 344 -5.49 2.42 -20.72
C LYS A 344 -6.64 2.26 -19.74
N MET A 345 -6.67 1.15 -19.00
CA MET A 345 -7.73 0.78 -18.05
C MET A 345 -9.10 0.51 -18.70
N GLN A 346 -9.18 0.41 -20.03
CA GLN A 346 -10.41 0.07 -20.76
C GLN A 346 -10.69 -1.44 -20.62
N VAL A 347 -11.95 -1.78 -20.38
CA VAL A 347 -12.41 -3.16 -20.16
C VAL A 347 -12.39 -3.95 -21.47
N LEU A 348 -11.92 -5.19 -21.38
CA LEU A 348 -11.93 -6.17 -22.46
C LEU A 348 -13.00 -7.24 -22.19
N SER A 349 -13.65 -7.74 -23.25
CA SER A 349 -14.79 -8.69 -23.14
C SER A 349 -14.40 -10.02 -22.52
N CYS A 350 -13.17 -10.48 -22.74
CA CYS A 350 -12.66 -11.74 -22.18
C CYS A 350 -11.22 -11.60 -21.69
N PRO A 351 -10.72 -12.54 -20.85
CA PRO A 351 -9.30 -12.58 -20.48
C PRO A 351 -8.41 -12.80 -21.69
N GLU A 352 -7.18 -12.30 -21.62
CA GLU A 352 -6.12 -12.67 -22.56
C GLU A 352 -5.72 -14.13 -22.31
N ALA A 353 -6.29 -15.04 -23.08
CA ALA A 353 -6.00 -16.47 -23.06
C ALA A 353 -5.67 -16.97 -24.47
N GLU A 354 -4.96 -18.09 -24.55
CA GLU A 354 -4.59 -18.69 -25.85
C GLU A 354 -5.84 -19.02 -26.66
N GLY A 355 -5.97 -18.40 -27.84
CA GLY A 355 -7.13 -18.56 -28.74
C GLY A 355 -8.31 -17.63 -28.46
N SER A 356 -8.30 -16.77 -27.44
CA SER A 356 -9.27 -15.71 -27.24
C SER A 356 -8.84 -14.44 -27.99
N VAL A 357 -9.84 -13.71 -28.54
CA VAL A 357 -9.61 -12.38 -29.13
C VAL A 357 -10.41 -11.40 -28.27
N PRO A 358 -9.75 -10.73 -27.30
CA PRO A 358 -10.42 -9.75 -26.46
C PRO A 358 -10.91 -8.56 -27.30
N GLU A 359 -12.17 -8.23 -27.16
CA GLU A 359 -12.76 -7.03 -27.77
C GLU A 359 -12.90 -5.93 -26.73
N LEU A 360 -12.67 -4.69 -27.15
CA LEU A 360 -12.83 -3.54 -26.29
C LEU A 360 -14.31 -3.31 -26.01
N ILE A 361 -14.68 -3.19 -24.72
CA ILE A 361 -16.00 -2.75 -24.33
C ILE A 361 -16.03 -1.21 -24.36
N PRO A 362 -16.82 -0.59 -25.25
CA PRO A 362 -16.85 0.85 -25.38
C PRO A 362 -17.29 1.55 -24.09
N ASN A 363 -16.66 2.68 -23.78
CA ASN A 363 -17.03 3.58 -22.68
C ASN A 363 -17.04 2.90 -21.29
N LEU A 364 -16.29 1.81 -21.12
CA LEU A 364 -16.20 1.10 -19.84
C LEU A 364 -14.73 0.91 -19.43
N TYR A 365 -14.45 1.29 -18.19
CA TYR A 365 -13.14 1.22 -17.58
C TYR A 365 -13.19 0.43 -16.28
N CYS A 366 -12.07 -0.19 -15.87
CA CYS A 366 -11.97 -0.83 -14.55
C CYS A 366 -10.63 -0.48 -13.90
N ILE A 367 -10.68 0.00 -12.66
CA ILE A 367 -9.52 0.51 -11.93
C ILE A 367 -9.33 -0.16 -10.57
N GLY A 368 -8.11 -0.07 -10.03
CA GLY A 368 -7.75 -0.59 -8.72
C GLY A 368 -7.78 -2.11 -8.64
N ASP A 369 -8.04 -2.62 -7.44
CA ASP A 369 -7.92 -4.05 -7.12
C ASP A 369 -8.75 -4.96 -8.04
N ALA A 370 -9.88 -4.46 -8.54
CA ALA A 370 -10.80 -5.24 -9.36
C ALA A 370 -10.22 -5.67 -10.71
N ASN A 371 -9.19 -4.97 -11.23
CA ASN A 371 -8.53 -5.36 -12.48
C ASN A 371 -7.31 -6.27 -12.28
N GLY A 372 -6.86 -6.47 -11.04
CA GLY A 372 -5.76 -7.38 -10.69
C GLY A 372 -4.36 -6.98 -11.15
N LYS A 373 -4.19 -5.81 -11.78
CA LYS A 373 -2.86 -5.36 -12.27
C LYS A 373 -1.92 -5.05 -11.09
N MET A 374 -2.42 -4.31 -10.08
CA MET A 374 -1.68 -4.02 -8.86
C MET A 374 -2.65 -3.60 -7.74
N MET A 375 -2.72 -4.40 -6.65
CA MET A 375 -3.69 -4.20 -5.57
C MET A 375 -3.14 -3.27 -4.49
N LEU A 376 -2.85 -2.01 -4.86
CA LEU A 376 -2.32 -0.96 -4.00
C LEU A 376 -3.16 0.32 -4.12
N ALA A 377 -3.34 1.03 -3.02
CA ALA A 377 -4.17 2.23 -2.97
C ALA A 377 -3.71 3.33 -3.95
N HIS A 378 -2.42 3.62 -3.97
CA HIS A 378 -1.84 4.62 -4.88
C HIS A 378 -1.85 4.17 -6.35
N ALA A 379 -1.73 2.86 -6.62
CA ALA A 379 -1.95 2.31 -7.96
C ALA A 379 -3.39 2.51 -8.41
N ALA A 380 -4.38 2.27 -7.54
CA ALA A 380 -5.78 2.50 -7.85
C ALA A 380 -6.07 3.97 -8.20
N SER A 381 -5.46 4.92 -7.47
CA SER A 381 -5.57 6.36 -7.79
C SER A 381 -4.93 6.70 -9.14
N ALA A 382 -3.74 6.15 -9.43
CA ALA A 382 -3.07 6.33 -10.72
C ALA A 382 -3.88 5.74 -11.89
N HIS A 383 -4.50 4.56 -11.69
CA HIS A 383 -5.44 3.99 -12.65
C HIS A 383 -6.63 4.91 -12.91
N GLY A 384 -7.19 5.55 -11.85
CA GLY A 384 -8.27 6.52 -11.97
C GLY A 384 -7.90 7.73 -12.83
N ILE A 385 -6.73 8.30 -12.59
CA ILE A 385 -6.18 9.40 -13.40
C ILE A 385 -6.03 8.94 -14.85
N SER A 386 -5.44 7.77 -15.09
CA SER A 386 -5.24 7.23 -16.43
C SER A 386 -6.56 7.03 -17.17
N ALA A 387 -7.58 6.47 -16.52
CA ALA A 387 -8.91 6.28 -17.12
C ALA A 387 -9.51 7.63 -17.55
N ILE A 388 -9.48 8.64 -16.69
CA ILE A 388 -10.02 9.98 -17.01
C ILE A 388 -9.22 10.67 -18.14
N GLU A 389 -7.89 10.56 -18.17
CA GLU A 389 -7.09 11.08 -19.28
C GLU A 389 -7.52 10.45 -20.62
N ASN A 390 -7.74 9.14 -20.64
CA ASN A 390 -8.20 8.43 -21.82
C ASN A 390 -9.65 8.81 -22.22
N ILE A 391 -10.54 9.02 -21.25
CA ILE A 391 -11.91 9.56 -21.49
C ILE A 391 -11.83 10.95 -22.14
N CYS A 392 -10.89 11.79 -21.70
CA CYS A 392 -10.64 13.11 -22.28
C CYS A 392 -9.92 13.07 -23.65
N GLY A 393 -9.65 11.89 -24.22
CA GLY A 393 -8.96 11.71 -25.50
C GLY A 393 -7.44 11.88 -25.42
N ARG A 394 -6.85 11.99 -24.25
CA ARG A 394 -5.40 12.03 -24.03
C ARG A 394 -4.89 10.64 -23.69
N SER A 395 -4.17 10.02 -24.62
CA SER A 395 -3.64 8.67 -24.41
C SER A 395 -2.67 8.63 -23.21
N HIS A 396 -3.03 7.85 -22.20
CA HIS A 396 -2.24 7.66 -20.99
C HIS A 396 -2.26 6.21 -20.56
N GLU A 397 -1.08 5.67 -20.23
CA GLU A 397 -0.91 4.32 -19.70
C GLU A 397 -0.09 4.37 -18.41
N VAL A 398 -0.46 3.55 -17.44
CA VAL A 398 0.27 3.48 -16.17
C VAL A 398 1.47 2.54 -16.31
N ASN A 399 2.67 3.04 -16.00
CA ASN A 399 3.85 2.21 -15.89
C ASN A 399 3.83 1.43 -14.56
N HIS A 400 3.30 0.21 -14.57
CA HIS A 400 3.19 -0.62 -13.37
C HIS A 400 4.56 -1.01 -12.79
N ASN A 401 5.62 -1.10 -13.61
CA ASN A 401 6.96 -1.41 -13.14
C ASN A 401 7.57 -0.27 -12.29
N ALA A 402 7.04 0.93 -12.39
CA ALA A 402 7.50 2.09 -11.63
C ALA A 402 6.62 2.40 -10.39
N ILE A 403 5.64 1.54 -10.08
CA ILE A 403 4.81 1.71 -8.88
C ILE A 403 5.50 1.06 -7.68
N PRO A 404 5.89 1.83 -6.65
CA PRO A 404 6.52 1.25 -5.46
C PRO A 404 5.50 0.52 -4.58
N ALA A 405 5.99 -0.45 -3.82
CA ALA A 405 5.23 -1.12 -2.77
C ALA A 405 6.02 -1.09 -1.46
N ALA A 406 5.31 -1.05 -0.32
CA ALA A 406 5.92 -1.05 1.00
C ALA A 406 5.15 -1.93 1.98
N CYS A 407 5.89 -2.58 2.88
CA CYS A 407 5.41 -3.29 4.06
C CYS A 407 5.94 -2.55 5.29
N PHE A 408 5.05 -2.10 6.16
CA PHE A 408 5.35 -1.18 7.26
C PHE A 408 5.68 -1.91 8.58
N THR A 409 6.42 -2.99 8.47
CA THR A 409 7.04 -3.68 9.61
C THR A 409 8.18 -2.84 10.19
N HIS A 410 8.81 -3.29 11.26
CA HIS A 410 10.03 -2.70 11.77
C HIS A 410 11.16 -3.76 11.82
N PRO A 411 12.20 -3.65 10.97
CA PRO A 411 12.38 -2.66 9.90
C PRO A 411 11.36 -2.79 8.77
N GLU A 412 11.16 -1.69 8.03
CA GLU A 412 10.29 -1.64 6.85
C GLU A 412 10.88 -2.40 5.67
N ILE A 413 10.00 -2.89 4.78
CA ILE A 413 10.41 -3.47 3.50
C ILE A 413 9.74 -2.67 2.38
N SER A 414 10.50 -2.36 1.33
CA SER A 414 9.94 -1.71 0.15
C SER A 414 10.56 -2.22 -1.14
N MET A 415 9.83 -2.03 -2.24
CA MET A 415 10.28 -2.46 -3.55
C MET A 415 9.66 -1.63 -4.67
N VAL A 416 10.35 -1.57 -5.78
CA VAL A 416 9.86 -1.10 -7.09
C VAL A 416 10.46 -1.97 -8.18
N GLY A 417 9.66 -2.32 -9.18
CA GLY A 417 10.07 -3.21 -10.27
C GLY A 417 9.99 -4.70 -9.91
N PRO A 418 10.48 -5.58 -10.80
CA PRO A 418 10.43 -7.03 -10.65
C PRO A 418 11.41 -7.55 -9.58
N THR A 419 11.15 -8.75 -9.03
CA THR A 419 12.13 -9.49 -8.24
C THR A 419 13.36 -9.87 -9.08
N GLU A 420 14.47 -10.27 -8.44
CA GLU A 420 15.67 -10.69 -9.19
C GLU A 420 15.37 -11.85 -10.14
N GLU A 421 14.57 -12.84 -9.72
CA GLU A 421 14.18 -13.95 -10.57
C GLU A 421 13.38 -13.48 -11.80
N GLN A 422 12.40 -12.61 -11.60
CA GLN A 422 11.60 -12.04 -12.68
C GLN A 422 12.46 -11.16 -13.61
N ALA A 423 13.41 -10.40 -13.05
CA ALA A 423 14.33 -9.58 -13.82
C ALA A 423 15.30 -10.42 -14.68
N ILE A 424 15.73 -11.60 -14.19
CA ILE A 424 16.52 -12.56 -14.97
C ILE A 424 15.70 -13.07 -16.16
N GLU A 425 14.44 -13.51 -15.93
CA GLU A 425 13.56 -13.98 -17.01
C GLU A 425 13.30 -12.89 -18.05
N MET A 426 13.11 -11.64 -17.62
CA MET A 426 12.97 -10.49 -18.53
C MET A 426 14.23 -10.27 -19.34
N ALA A 427 15.40 -10.28 -18.70
CA ALA A 427 16.69 -10.09 -19.35
C ALA A 427 16.97 -11.17 -20.41
N GLU A 428 16.70 -12.43 -20.10
CA GLU A 428 16.83 -13.56 -21.04
C GLU A 428 15.90 -13.41 -22.25
N LYS A 429 14.64 -13.03 -22.01
CA LYS A 429 13.62 -12.85 -23.05
C LYS A 429 13.95 -11.69 -23.99
N GLU A 430 14.48 -10.60 -23.45
CA GLU A 430 14.75 -9.36 -24.19
C GLU A 430 16.21 -9.26 -24.68
N GLY A 431 17.09 -10.17 -24.27
CA GLY A 431 18.46 -10.27 -24.76
C GLY A 431 19.43 -9.25 -24.18
N TRP A 432 19.29 -8.94 -22.86
CA TRP A 432 20.22 -8.08 -22.13
C TRP A 432 20.78 -8.77 -20.87
N THR A 433 21.78 -8.17 -20.25
CA THR A 433 22.43 -8.76 -19.06
C THR A 433 22.01 -8.02 -17.80
N LEU A 434 21.53 -8.76 -16.79
CA LEU A 434 21.18 -8.20 -15.48
C LEU A 434 22.45 -7.83 -14.70
N GLY A 435 22.51 -6.59 -14.21
CA GLY A 435 23.47 -6.11 -13.22
C GLY A 435 22.83 -6.05 -11.83
N LYS A 436 23.64 -6.23 -10.79
CA LYS A 436 23.23 -6.13 -9.40
C LYS A 436 24.26 -5.37 -8.56
N SER A 437 23.79 -4.50 -7.67
CA SER A 437 24.58 -3.82 -6.67
C SER A 437 23.81 -3.72 -5.36
N GLN A 438 24.51 -3.45 -4.25
CA GLN A 438 23.94 -3.41 -2.91
C GLN A 438 24.59 -2.30 -2.09
N GLY A 439 23.80 -1.66 -1.22
CA GLY A 439 24.24 -0.80 -0.13
C GLY A 439 23.82 -1.38 1.21
N SER A 440 24.57 -1.11 2.26
CA SER A 440 24.31 -1.66 3.59
C SER A 440 24.09 -0.58 4.64
N PHE A 441 23.00 -0.67 5.39
CA PHE A 441 22.76 0.25 6.53
C PHE A 441 23.81 0.13 7.64
N ARG A 442 24.58 -0.98 7.70
CA ARG A 442 25.63 -1.19 8.71
C ARG A 442 26.78 -0.20 8.61
N ALA A 443 27.01 0.38 7.43
CA ALA A 443 28.00 1.42 7.20
C ALA A 443 27.38 2.84 7.18
N ASN A 444 26.05 2.95 7.27
CA ASN A 444 25.35 4.21 7.18
C ASN A 444 25.40 4.96 8.52
N SER A 445 26.00 6.16 8.53
CA SER A 445 26.21 6.97 9.74
C SER A 445 24.91 7.33 10.47
N LYS A 446 23.82 7.60 9.74
CA LYS A 446 22.52 7.94 10.33
C LYS A 446 21.89 6.71 11.00
N ALA A 447 21.91 5.55 10.33
CA ALA A 447 21.41 4.29 10.89
C ALA A 447 22.20 3.87 12.14
N LEU A 448 23.51 4.06 12.14
CA LEU A 448 24.37 3.83 13.32
C LEU A 448 24.03 4.78 14.46
N ALA A 449 23.78 6.07 14.17
CA ALA A 449 23.41 7.06 15.19
C ALA A 449 22.05 6.76 15.84
N GLU A 450 21.14 6.11 15.12
CA GLU A 450 19.85 5.67 15.63
C GLU A 450 19.90 4.28 16.31
N GLY A 451 21.04 3.60 16.24
CA GLY A 451 21.20 2.24 16.77
C GLY A 451 20.48 1.15 15.94
N GLU A 452 20.00 1.50 14.74
CA GLU A 452 19.17 0.66 13.90
C GLU A 452 19.79 0.44 12.50
N SER A 453 20.97 -0.17 12.47
CA SER A 453 21.75 -0.36 11.24
C SER A 453 21.49 -1.69 10.52
N ALA A 454 20.45 -2.43 10.91
CA ALA A 454 20.11 -3.67 10.24
C ALA A 454 19.37 -3.41 8.92
N GLY A 455 19.83 -4.04 7.83
CA GLY A 455 19.18 -3.94 6.54
C GLY A 455 20.11 -3.65 5.38
N MET A 456 19.49 -3.54 4.18
CA MET A 456 20.20 -3.32 2.92
C MET A 456 19.28 -2.72 1.86
N ALA A 457 19.89 -2.09 0.86
CA ALA A 457 19.27 -1.75 -0.42
C ALA A 457 19.92 -2.58 -1.54
N LYS A 458 19.10 -3.15 -2.42
CA LYS A 458 19.51 -3.95 -3.59
C LYS A 458 19.00 -3.28 -4.84
N VAL A 459 19.91 -2.98 -5.78
CA VAL A 459 19.62 -2.34 -7.06
C VAL A 459 19.87 -3.33 -8.19
N LEU A 460 18.88 -3.50 -9.07
CA LEU A 460 18.94 -4.28 -10.28
C LEU A 460 18.92 -3.35 -11.49
N PHE A 461 19.79 -3.56 -12.45
CA PHE A 461 19.94 -2.68 -13.60
C PHE A 461 20.33 -3.44 -14.87
N ASN A 462 20.03 -2.89 -16.03
CA ASN A 462 20.47 -3.40 -17.32
C ASN A 462 21.94 -2.97 -17.54
N LYS A 463 22.85 -3.93 -17.72
CA LYS A 463 24.30 -3.64 -17.87
C LYS A 463 24.66 -2.91 -19.17
N GLU A 464 23.89 -3.11 -20.22
CA GLU A 464 24.15 -2.51 -21.53
C GLU A 464 23.74 -1.03 -21.55
N THR A 465 22.60 -0.70 -20.95
CA THR A 465 22.06 0.67 -20.94
C THR A 465 22.35 1.44 -19.65
N GLY A 466 22.58 0.74 -18.55
CA GLY A 466 22.69 1.31 -17.21
C GLY A 466 21.33 1.59 -16.54
N ASN A 467 20.21 1.42 -17.22
CA ASN A 467 18.89 1.75 -16.69
C ASN A 467 18.56 0.93 -15.44
N VAL A 468 18.05 1.60 -14.40
CA VAL A 468 17.53 0.93 -13.20
C VAL A 468 16.27 0.16 -13.57
N VAL A 469 16.25 -1.14 -13.25
CA VAL A 469 15.12 -2.05 -13.51
C VAL A 469 14.28 -2.26 -12.27
N ALA A 470 14.93 -2.47 -11.13
CA ALA A 470 14.24 -2.68 -9.85
C ALA A 470 15.12 -2.28 -8.67
N VAL A 471 14.47 -1.93 -7.56
CA VAL A 471 15.14 -1.71 -6.27
C VAL A 471 14.31 -2.35 -5.16
N HIS A 472 15.01 -3.01 -4.24
CA HIS A 472 14.41 -3.64 -3.07
C HIS A 472 15.17 -3.20 -1.82
N ILE A 473 14.46 -2.76 -0.78
CA ILE A 473 15.05 -2.23 0.45
C ILE A 473 14.42 -2.95 1.64
N ILE A 474 15.24 -3.31 2.61
CA ILE A 474 14.81 -3.63 3.96
C ILE A 474 15.64 -2.81 4.94
N GLY A 475 14.99 -2.02 5.78
CA GLY A 475 15.69 -1.14 6.73
C GLY A 475 14.79 -0.03 7.23
N LEU A 476 15.39 0.85 8.04
CA LEU A 476 14.70 2.00 8.59
C LEU A 476 14.24 2.95 7.47
N HIS A 477 12.97 3.38 7.53
CA HIS A 477 12.35 4.27 6.53
C HIS A 477 12.42 3.78 5.06
N ALA A 478 12.47 2.47 4.84
CA ALA A 478 12.51 1.90 3.49
C ALA A 478 11.31 2.34 2.64
N ALA A 479 10.12 2.52 3.25
CA ALA A 479 8.91 2.97 2.57
C ALA A 479 9.02 4.39 1.99
N ASP A 480 9.79 5.28 2.64
CA ASP A 480 10.04 6.63 2.15
C ASP A 480 11.18 6.64 1.11
N LEU A 481 12.24 5.87 1.36
CA LEU A 481 13.42 5.80 0.50
C LEU A 481 13.12 5.24 -0.90
N ILE A 482 12.17 4.33 -1.02
CA ILE A 482 11.84 3.70 -2.32
C ILE A 482 11.31 4.70 -3.35
N GLN A 483 10.82 5.88 -2.94
CA GLN A 483 10.27 6.86 -3.88
C GLN A 483 11.31 7.42 -4.84
N GLU A 484 12.55 7.64 -4.40
CA GLU A 484 13.65 8.02 -5.29
C GLU A 484 13.86 6.96 -6.38
N CYS A 485 13.86 5.70 -5.99
CA CYS A 485 14.04 4.57 -6.90
C CYS A 485 12.87 4.43 -7.88
N ALA A 486 11.63 4.67 -7.42
CA ALA A 486 10.45 4.66 -8.28
C ALA A 486 10.52 5.77 -9.34
N ASN A 487 11.01 6.96 -8.97
CA ASN A 487 11.25 8.05 -9.90
C ASN A 487 12.33 7.67 -10.95
N ALA A 488 13.40 7.02 -10.51
CA ALA A 488 14.46 6.56 -11.41
C ALA A 488 13.95 5.52 -12.42
N VAL A 489 13.18 4.52 -11.98
CA VAL A 489 12.56 3.52 -12.87
C VAL A 489 11.58 4.17 -13.83
N ALA A 490 10.72 5.10 -13.34
CA ALA A 490 9.74 5.80 -14.17
C ALA A 490 10.40 6.65 -15.27
N ALA A 491 11.50 7.31 -14.95
CA ALA A 491 12.23 8.18 -15.86
C ALA A 491 13.24 7.43 -16.76
N GLY A 492 13.48 6.13 -16.51
CA GLY A 492 14.53 5.38 -17.21
C GLY A 492 15.94 5.88 -16.87
N THR A 493 16.15 6.37 -15.64
CA THR A 493 17.44 6.91 -15.18
C THR A 493 18.46 5.79 -15.02
N THR A 494 19.70 6.08 -15.38
CA THR A 494 20.80 5.12 -15.32
C THR A 494 21.53 5.13 -13.99
N VAL A 495 22.15 4.01 -13.62
CA VAL A 495 23.01 3.94 -12.41
C VAL A 495 24.21 4.89 -12.50
N GLN A 496 24.68 5.20 -13.72
CA GLN A 496 25.73 6.19 -13.96
C GLN A 496 25.27 7.61 -13.57
N GLU A 497 24.06 8.01 -13.97
CA GLU A 497 23.48 9.30 -13.61
C GLU A 497 23.26 9.39 -12.10
N LEU A 498 22.64 8.35 -11.49
CA LEU A 498 22.35 8.32 -10.07
C LEU A 498 23.63 8.35 -9.20
N SER A 499 24.72 7.70 -9.63
CA SER A 499 26.00 7.70 -8.91
C SER A 499 26.67 9.08 -8.84
N MET A 500 26.25 10.02 -9.67
CA MET A 500 26.74 11.40 -9.69
C MET A 500 25.84 12.40 -8.95
N ILE A 501 24.66 11.95 -8.48
CA ILE A 501 23.75 12.79 -7.68
C ILE A 501 24.26 12.85 -6.24
N VAL A 502 24.24 14.06 -5.66
CA VAL A 502 24.71 14.28 -4.29
C VAL A 502 23.60 13.98 -3.30
N HIS A 503 23.81 12.99 -2.44
CA HIS A 503 22.92 12.71 -1.31
C HIS A 503 23.29 13.58 -0.09
N THR A 504 22.29 13.98 0.66
CA THR A 504 22.50 14.75 1.90
C THR A 504 23.16 13.87 2.97
N HIS A 505 24.19 14.40 3.63
CA HIS A 505 24.89 13.71 4.72
C HIS A 505 24.63 14.37 6.09
N PRO A 506 24.40 13.59 7.20
CA PRO A 506 24.15 12.15 7.21
C PRO A 506 22.66 11.84 7.06
N THR A 507 22.32 10.93 6.16
CA THR A 507 20.94 10.46 5.95
C THR A 507 20.87 8.97 5.64
N LEU A 508 19.68 8.38 5.80
CA LEU A 508 19.44 6.98 5.43
C LEU A 508 19.51 6.78 3.90
N SER A 509 19.22 7.82 3.11
CA SER A 509 19.25 7.72 1.63
C SER A 509 20.65 7.44 1.08
N GLU A 510 21.72 7.67 1.85
CA GLU A 510 23.08 7.34 1.43
C GLU A 510 23.30 5.82 1.23
N VAL A 511 22.42 4.95 1.73
CA VAL A 511 22.43 3.52 1.39
C VAL A 511 22.16 3.28 -0.09
N LEU A 512 21.37 4.15 -0.73
CA LEU A 512 21.11 4.13 -2.17
C LEU A 512 22.30 4.69 -2.94
N ASP A 513 22.90 5.77 -2.47
CA ASP A 513 24.14 6.34 -3.03
C ASP A 513 25.26 5.29 -3.10
N GLU A 514 25.47 4.55 -1.99
CA GLU A 514 26.40 3.42 -1.94
C GLU A 514 26.09 2.36 -3.00
N ALA A 515 24.80 1.97 -3.11
CA ALA A 515 24.37 0.98 -4.08
C ALA A 515 24.56 1.47 -5.55
N PHE A 516 24.24 2.73 -5.85
CA PHE A 516 24.42 3.30 -7.19
C PHE A 516 25.90 3.44 -7.55
N LYS A 517 26.73 3.92 -6.65
CA LYS A 517 28.20 4.00 -6.85
C LYS A 517 28.82 2.61 -7.01
N GLY A 518 28.39 1.65 -6.20
CA GLY A 518 28.81 0.25 -6.33
C GLY A 518 28.49 -0.36 -7.70
N ALA A 519 27.34 -0.01 -8.30
CA ALA A 519 26.92 -0.48 -9.62
C ALA A 519 27.88 -0.06 -10.74
N VAL A 520 28.57 1.07 -10.59
CA VAL A 520 29.54 1.61 -11.57
C VAL A 520 31.01 1.39 -11.15
N GLY A 521 31.24 0.60 -10.09
CA GLY A 521 32.59 0.29 -9.60
C GLY A 521 33.25 1.44 -8.82
N MET A 522 32.47 2.41 -8.36
CA MET A 522 32.97 3.48 -7.48
C MET A 522 32.81 3.07 -6.01
N SER A 523 33.74 3.52 -5.17
CA SER A 523 33.56 3.41 -3.71
C SER A 523 32.77 4.61 -3.20
N ALA A 524 31.81 4.39 -2.30
CA ALA A 524 31.08 5.47 -1.65
C ALA A 524 31.92 6.13 -0.55
N HIS A 525 32.85 5.35 0.06
CA HIS A 525 33.75 5.82 1.13
C HIS A 525 35.11 5.12 1.04
#